data_ce8c2282edc02b9da615161c1e3ed730
#
_entry.id   ce8c2282edc02b9da615161c1e3ed730
#
_cell.length_a   1.000
_cell.length_b   1.000
_cell.length_c   1.000
_cell.angle_alpha   90.00
_cell.angle_beta   90.00
_cell.angle_gamma   90.00
#
_symmetry.space_group_name_H-M   'P 1'
#
loop_
_entity.id
_entity.type
_entity.pdbx_description
1 polymer ?
#
loop_
_entity_poly.entity_id
_entity_poly.type
_entity_poly.pdbx_seq_one_letter_code
_entity_poly.pdbx_strand_id
1 'polypeptide(L)'
;MELITYQKGDVLFRQGERQKCMYVIMSGTVGIYKDFGTERENLIAELGARDFLGEMELIENAPRSATAVVLSDRVEVDRISDDHYLDFFEQNPVQVYLIMKQLSTRLRETTKNYDDACRTVYETLHCAETGEEPSAWLKEHQQRFCGQFEAKRNG
;
A
#
# COMPACT_ATOMS: atom_id res chain seq x y z
N MET A 1 23.67 4.75 -2.90
CA MET A 1 22.54 5.49 -2.30
C MET A 1 22.43 6.83 -3.00
N GLU A 2 21.25 7.19 -3.43
CA GLU A 2 20.99 8.42 -4.19
C GLU A 2 19.76 9.12 -3.60
N LEU A 3 19.95 10.32 -3.07
CA LEU A 3 18.86 11.13 -2.55
C LEU A 3 18.13 11.81 -3.70
N ILE A 4 16.83 11.52 -3.82
CA ILE A 4 15.95 12.06 -4.87
C ILE A 4 14.81 12.81 -4.20
N THR A 5 14.44 13.94 -4.81
CA THR A 5 13.30 14.76 -4.37
C THR A 5 12.18 14.70 -5.39
N TYR A 6 10.94 14.53 -4.91
CA TYR A 6 9.72 14.51 -5.69
C TYR A 6 8.73 15.55 -5.16
N GLN A 7 7.83 16.02 -6.03
CA GLN A 7 6.76 16.96 -5.73
C GLN A 7 5.41 16.24 -5.65
N LYS A 8 4.43 16.86 -5.03
CA LYS A 8 3.07 16.34 -4.94
C LYS A 8 2.51 15.94 -6.30
N GLY A 9 1.98 14.73 -6.38
CA GLY A 9 1.44 14.14 -7.61
C GLY A 9 2.46 13.40 -8.48
N ASP A 10 3.76 13.53 -8.19
CA ASP A 10 4.77 12.75 -8.89
C ASP A 10 4.61 11.26 -8.62
N VAL A 11 4.93 10.45 -9.63
CA VAL A 11 4.89 8.99 -9.54
C VAL A 11 6.32 8.46 -9.44
N LEU A 12 6.65 7.78 -8.34
CA LEU A 12 7.96 7.17 -8.14
C LEU A 12 8.15 5.94 -9.04
N PHE A 13 7.10 5.12 -9.12
CA PHE A 13 7.02 3.95 -10.00
C PHE A 13 5.57 3.53 -10.21
N ARG A 14 5.31 2.82 -11.30
CA ARG A 14 3.98 2.31 -11.65
C ARG A 14 3.87 0.81 -11.45
N GLN A 15 2.66 0.35 -11.13
CA GLN A 15 2.32 -1.08 -11.10
C GLN A 15 2.74 -1.75 -12.41
N GLY A 16 3.39 -2.91 -12.32
CA GLY A 16 3.87 -3.70 -13.46
C GLY A 16 5.26 -3.30 -13.99
N GLU A 17 5.80 -2.14 -13.61
CA GLU A 17 7.17 -1.76 -13.98
C GLU A 17 8.22 -2.65 -13.31
N ARG A 18 9.44 -2.63 -13.89
CA ARG A 18 10.64 -3.25 -13.34
C ARG A 18 11.75 -2.19 -13.28
N GLN A 19 12.12 -1.79 -12.09
CA GLN A 19 13.16 -0.75 -11.88
C GLN A 19 14.38 -1.28 -11.14
N LYS A 20 14.27 -2.46 -10.54
CA LYS A 20 15.34 -3.12 -9.75
C LYS A 20 15.96 -2.19 -8.70
N CYS A 21 15.12 -1.50 -7.97
CA CYS A 21 15.52 -0.65 -6.86
C CYS A 21 14.43 -0.60 -5.80
N MET A 22 14.80 -0.23 -4.59
CA MET A 22 13.88 0.15 -3.53
C MET A 22 14.15 1.56 -3.05
N TYR A 23 13.26 2.11 -2.27
CA TYR A 23 13.37 3.45 -1.72
C TYR A 23 13.13 3.43 -0.21
N VAL A 24 13.85 4.30 0.49
CA VAL A 24 13.58 4.65 1.89
C VAL A 24 13.05 6.08 1.89
N ILE A 25 11.88 6.31 2.50
CA ILE A 25 11.34 7.67 2.64
C ILE A 25 12.12 8.39 3.73
N MET A 26 12.76 9.49 3.38
CA MET A 26 13.48 10.34 4.32
C MET A 26 12.55 11.40 4.91
N SER A 27 11.65 11.94 4.10
CA SER A 27 10.64 12.92 4.52
C SER A 27 9.42 12.91 3.61
N GLY A 28 8.26 13.33 4.13
CA GLY A 28 7.00 13.41 3.40
C GLY A 28 6.18 12.13 3.42
N THR A 29 5.16 12.05 2.56
CA THR A 29 4.18 10.94 2.51
C THR A 29 3.96 10.48 1.08
N VAL A 30 3.94 9.15 0.89
CA VAL A 30 3.71 8.46 -0.39
C VAL A 30 2.50 7.55 -0.27
N GLY A 31 1.55 7.67 -1.21
CA GLY A 31 0.41 6.77 -1.34
C GLY A 31 0.75 5.59 -2.23
N ILE A 32 0.31 4.40 -1.83
CA ILE A 32 0.46 3.16 -2.58
C ILE A 32 -0.90 2.77 -3.14
N TYR A 33 -0.99 2.69 -4.46
CA TYR A 33 -2.26 2.49 -5.17
C TYR A 33 -2.24 1.22 -6.02
N LYS A 34 -3.36 0.51 -6.01
CA LYS A 34 -3.71 -0.45 -7.06
C LYS A 34 -4.50 0.26 -8.14
N ASP A 35 -4.25 -0.14 -9.39
CA ASP A 35 -4.98 0.32 -10.59
C ASP A 35 -5.06 1.85 -10.70
N PHE A 36 -3.97 2.54 -10.30
CA PHE A 36 -3.87 4.01 -10.28
C PHE A 36 -4.23 4.64 -11.64
N GLY A 37 -5.07 5.67 -11.60
CA GLY A 37 -5.56 6.37 -12.79
C GLY A 37 -6.68 5.65 -13.54
N THR A 38 -7.28 4.60 -12.95
CA THR A 38 -8.44 3.90 -13.51
C THR A 38 -9.67 4.04 -12.61
N GLU A 39 -10.84 3.62 -13.10
CA GLU A 39 -12.06 3.56 -12.28
C GLU A 39 -11.96 2.61 -11.07
N ARG A 40 -10.96 1.71 -11.07
CA ARG A 40 -10.69 0.76 -9.98
C ARG A 40 -9.58 1.23 -9.06
N GLU A 41 -9.12 2.47 -9.21
CA GLU A 41 -8.07 3.01 -8.35
C GLU A 41 -8.39 2.80 -6.87
N ASN A 42 -7.42 2.25 -6.14
CA ASN A 42 -7.57 1.97 -4.72
C ASN A 42 -6.29 2.30 -3.96
N LEU A 43 -6.37 3.26 -3.04
CA LEU A 43 -5.31 3.54 -2.09
C LEU A 43 -5.25 2.40 -1.06
N ILE A 44 -4.16 1.65 -1.07
CA ILE A 44 -3.97 0.48 -0.20
C ILE A 44 -3.11 0.77 1.03
N ALA A 45 -2.25 1.79 0.97
CA ALA A 45 -1.43 2.23 2.10
C ALA A 45 -0.93 3.66 1.90
N GLU A 46 -0.67 4.36 3.01
CA GLU A 46 0.12 5.58 3.06
C GLU A 46 1.40 5.32 3.84
N LEU A 47 2.53 5.72 3.26
CA LEU A 47 3.86 5.49 3.81
C LEU A 47 4.51 6.82 4.14
N GLY A 48 5.16 6.87 5.30
CA GLY A 48 5.85 8.05 5.81
C GLY A 48 7.35 7.88 5.97
N ALA A 49 7.97 8.84 6.66
CA ALA A 49 9.42 8.80 6.93
C ALA A 49 9.84 7.50 7.62
N ARG A 50 10.94 6.91 7.16
CA ARG A 50 11.55 5.63 7.53
C ARG A 50 10.83 4.39 7.00
N ASP A 51 9.74 4.54 6.24
CA ASP A 51 9.14 3.42 5.53
C ASP A 51 9.91 3.09 4.25
N PHE A 52 9.83 1.80 3.89
CA PHE A 52 10.41 1.26 2.66
C PHE A 52 9.31 1.05 1.62
N LEU A 53 9.67 1.25 0.35
CA LEU A 53 8.77 0.95 -0.78
C LEU A 53 9.56 0.40 -1.97
N GLY A 54 8.91 -0.54 -2.68
CA GLY A 54 9.51 -1.21 -3.83
C GLY A 54 10.47 -2.35 -3.46
N GLU A 55 10.56 -2.70 -2.17
CA GLU A 55 11.37 -3.79 -1.63
C GLU A 55 10.96 -5.17 -2.18
N MET A 56 9.67 -5.35 -2.44
CA MET A 56 9.12 -6.63 -2.93
C MET A 56 9.70 -7.02 -4.30
N GLU A 57 9.91 -6.04 -5.20
CA GLU A 57 10.54 -6.29 -6.49
C GLU A 57 11.95 -6.87 -6.33
N LEU A 58 12.75 -6.33 -5.40
CA LEU A 58 14.11 -6.80 -5.16
C LEU A 58 14.14 -8.16 -4.47
N ILE A 59 13.25 -8.39 -3.49
CA ILE A 59 13.19 -9.63 -2.71
C ILE A 59 12.67 -10.80 -3.57
N GLU A 60 11.61 -10.56 -4.35
CA GLU A 60 10.89 -11.60 -5.10
C GLU A 60 11.29 -11.66 -6.58
N ASN A 61 12.08 -10.70 -7.06
CA ASN A 61 12.38 -10.50 -8.49
C ASN A 61 11.08 -10.44 -9.34
N ALA A 62 10.05 -9.79 -8.81
CA ALA A 62 8.73 -9.64 -9.41
C ALA A 62 8.50 -8.17 -9.86
N PRO A 63 7.61 -7.89 -10.83
CA PRO A 63 7.25 -6.52 -11.17
C PRO A 63 6.63 -5.76 -9.97
N ARG A 64 6.67 -4.42 -10.02
CA ARG A 64 6.03 -3.57 -9.01
C ARG A 64 4.59 -4.02 -8.76
N SER A 65 4.26 -4.33 -7.53
CA SER A 65 2.92 -4.81 -7.14
C SER A 65 1.87 -3.71 -7.14
N ALA A 66 2.27 -2.44 -7.09
CA ALA A 66 1.41 -1.26 -6.98
C ALA A 66 2.10 -0.02 -7.55
N THR A 67 1.37 1.10 -7.67
CA THR A 67 1.88 2.42 -8.06
C THR A 67 2.14 3.24 -6.80
N ALA A 68 3.28 3.94 -6.74
CA ALA A 68 3.65 4.86 -5.66
C ALA A 68 3.54 6.31 -6.12
N VAL A 69 2.73 7.11 -5.42
CA VAL A 69 2.42 8.51 -5.76
C VAL A 69 2.69 9.42 -4.56
N VAL A 70 3.29 10.57 -4.79
CA VAL A 70 3.58 11.56 -3.75
C VAL A 70 2.30 12.26 -3.29
N LEU A 71 2.01 12.22 -1.99
CA LEU A 71 0.83 12.85 -1.38
C LEU A 71 1.13 14.20 -0.72
N SER A 72 2.30 14.36 -0.09
CA SER A 72 2.73 15.62 0.51
C SER A 72 3.34 16.57 -0.53
N ASP A 73 3.49 17.85 -0.20
CA ASP A 73 4.02 18.85 -1.12
C ASP A 73 5.42 18.50 -1.63
N ARG A 74 6.23 17.86 -0.77
CA ARG A 74 7.57 17.37 -1.09
C ARG A 74 7.84 16.05 -0.40
N VAL A 75 8.51 15.14 -1.12
CA VAL A 75 9.03 13.87 -0.61
C VAL A 75 10.50 13.78 -0.95
N GLU A 76 11.31 13.38 0.02
CA GLU A 76 12.70 12.99 -0.19
C GLU A 76 12.83 11.48 0.05
N VAL A 77 13.45 10.79 -0.88
CA VAL A 77 13.71 9.35 -0.81
C VAL A 77 15.18 9.05 -1.05
N ASP A 78 15.69 8.05 -0.38
CA ASP A 78 16.99 7.46 -0.70
C ASP A 78 16.77 6.21 -1.56
N ARG A 79 17.33 6.22 -2.77
CA ARG A 79 17.21 5.13 -3.75
C ARG A 79 18.34 4.15 -3.58
N ILE A 80 18.00 2.86 -3.43
CA ILE A 80 18.92 1.74 -3.30
C ILE A 80 18.70 0.79 -4.48
N SER A 81 19.71 0.65 -5.34
CA SER A 81 19.67 -0.24 -6.51
C SER A 81 19.98 -1.69 -6.12
N ASP A 82 19.63 -2.63 -7.02
CA ASP A 82 19.88 -4.06 -6.84
C ASP A 82 21.37 -4.41 -6.72
N ASP A 83 22.25 -3.62 -7.31
CA ASP A 83 23.70 -3.82 -7.19
C ASP A 83 24.25 -3.56 -5.79
N HIS A 84 23.50 -2.81 -4.96
CA HIS A 84 23.96 -2.33 -3.65
C HIS A 84 23.08 -2.74 -2.48
N TYR A 85 21.95 -3.42 -2.72
CA TYR A 85 21.00 -3.69 -1.62
C TYR A 85 21.54 -4.70 -0.59
N LEU A 86 22.34 -5.67 -1.02
CA LEU A 86 22.98 -6.62 -0.11
C LEU A 86 24.02 -5.92 0.79
N ASP A 87 24.88 -5.11 0.18
CA ASP A 87 25.88 -4.31 0.92
C ASP A 87 25.19 -3.34 1.89
N PHE A 88 24.06 -2.74 1.45
CA PHE A 88 23.26 -1.87 2.30
C PHE A 88 22.75 -2.61 3.54
N PHE A 89 22.23 -3.81 3.39
CA PHE A 89 21.72 -4.60 4.52
C PHE A 89 22.83 -5.14 5.42
N GLU A 90 23.96 -5.55 4.84
CA GLU A 90 25.12 -5.98 5.63
C GLU A 90 25.65 -4.83 6.51
N GLN A 91 25.71 -3.62 5.98
CA GLN A 91 26.15 -2.43 6.71
C GLN A 91 25.09 -1.88 7.67
N ASN A 92 23.82 -2.18 7.42
CA ASN A 92 22.68 -1.64 8.17
C ASN A 92 21.71 -2.75 8.62
N PRO A 93 22.10 -3.71 9.47
CA PRO A 93 21.26 -4.85 9.82
C PRO A 93 19.95 -4.46 10.53
N VAL A 94 19.89 -3.30 11.18
CA VAL A 94 18.67 -2.76 11.77
C VAL A 94 17.61 -2.47 10.70
N GLN A 95 18.02 -2.11 9.49
CA GLN A 95 17.08 -1.83 8.39
C GLN A 95 16.36 -3.11 7.93
N VAL A 96 17.03 -4.26 7.97
CA VAL A 96 16.40 -5.56 7.70
C VAL A 96 15.25 -5.81 8.68
N TYR A 97 15.50 -5.60 9.97
CA TYR A 97 14.47 -5.72 11.01
C TYR A 97 13.29 -4.76 10.77
N LEU A 98 13.57 -3.52 10.40
CA LEU A 98 12.52 -2.52 10.11
C LEU A 98 11.66 -2.92 8.91
N ILE A 99 12.27 -3.42 7.82
CA ILE A 99 11.52 -3.97 6.68
C ILE A 99 10.66 -5.15 7.09
N MET A 100 11.22 -6.12 7.84
CA MET A 100 10.45 -7.27 8.33
C MET A 100 9.27 -6.83 9.20
N LYS A 101 9.48 -5.86 10.08
CA LYS A 101 8.42 -5.28 10.92
C LYS A 101 7.33 -4.63 10.07
N GLN A 102 7.71 -3.83 9.07
CA GLN A 102 6.79 -3.16 8.16
C GLN A 102 5.97 -4.18 7.35
N LEU A 103 6.62 -5.20 6.78
CA LEU A 103 5.94 -6.27 6.04
C LEU A 103 4.99 -7.07 6.94
N SER A 104 5.39 -7.36 8.18
CA SER A 104 4.54 -8.04 9.17
C SER A 104 3.30 -7.22 9.52
N THR A 105 3.44 -5.90 9.68
CA THR A 105 2.31 -5.00 9.93
C THR A 105 1.37 -4.96 8.74
N ARG A 106 1.88 -4.78 7.53
CA ARG A 106 1.09 -4.79 6.28
C ARG A 106 0.35 -6.11 6.07
N LEU A 107 1.00 -7.25 6.34
CA LEU A 107 0.36 -8.56 6.24
C LEU A 107 -0.82 -8.67 7.22
N ARG A 108 -0.64 -8.25 8.46
CA ARG A 108 -1.71 -8.27 9.49
C ARG A 108 -2.90 -7.40 9.08
N GLU A 109 -2.65 -6.20 8.59
CA GLU A 109 -3.69 -5.28 8.13
C GLU A 109 -4.43 -5.86 6.90
N THR A 110 -3.70 -6.42 5.95
CA THR A 110 -4.28 -7.06 4.76
C THR A 110 -5.14 -8.26 5.15
N THR A 111 -4.67 -9.12 6.06
CA THR A 111 -5.43 -10.26 6.55
C THR A 111 -6.72 -9.81 7.24
N LYS A 112 -6.65 -8.78 8.09
CA LYS A 112 -7.82 -8.22 8.74
C LYS A 112 -8.83 -7.67 7.73
N ASN A 113 -8.37 -6.89 6.75
CA ASN A 113 -9.26 -6.33 5.72
C ASN A 113 -9.91 -7.43 4.87
N TYR A 114 -9.19 -8.52 4.60
CA TYR A 114 -9.74 -9.69 3.90
C TYR A 114 -10.82 -10.38 4.73
N ASP A 115 -10.58 -10.63 6.02
CA ASP A 115 -11.55 -11.24 6.92
C ASP A 115 -12.82 -10.38 7.03
N ASP A 116 -12.65 -9.05 7.20
CA ASP A 116 -13.77 -8.10 7.26
C ASP A 116 -14.58 -8.12 5.94
N ALA A 117 -13.92 -8.19 4.79
CA ALA A 117 -14.58 -8.29 3.49
C ALA A 117 -15.35 -9.61 3.32
N CYS A 118 -14.75 -10.74 3.66
CA CYS A 118 -15.40 -12.05 3.61
C CYS A 118 -16.64 -12.10 4.52
N ARG A 119 -16.50 -11.57 5.74
CA ARG A 119 -17.61 -11.49 6.69
C ARG A 119 -18.73 -10.59 6.17
N THR A 120 -18.41 -9.44 5.60
CA THR A 120 -19.39 -8.54 4.99
C THR A 120 -20.21 -9.24 3.91
N VAL A 121 -19.53 -9.94 2.99
CA VAL A 121 -20.21 -10.71 1.92
C VAL A 121 -21.09 -11.80 2.49
N TYR A 122 -20.56 -12.60 3.43
CA TYR A 122 -21.31 -13.69 4.06
C TYR A 122 -22.57 -13.19 4.77
N GLU A 123 -22.46 -12.19 5.64
CA GLU A 123 -23.62 -11.66 6.39
C GLU A 123 -24.63 -10.99 5.45
N THR A 124 -24.17 -10.30 4.38
CA THR A 124 -25.07 -9.69 3.39
C THR A 124 -25.90 -10.74 2.66
N LEU A 125 -25.26 -11.83 2.21
CA LEU A 125 -25.95 -12.93 1.55
C LEU A 125 -26.92 -13.64 2.50
N HIS A 126 -26.49 -13.91 3.73
CA HIS A 126 -27.31 -14.54 4.75
C HIS A 126 -28.58 -13.73 5.06
N CYS A 127 -28.47 -12.42 5.27
CA CYS A 127 -29.60 -11.53 5.46
C CYS A 127 -30.55 -11.53 4.25
N ALA A 128 -30.00 -11.57 3.03
CA ALA A 128 -30.80 -11.61 1.81
C ALA A 128 -31.60 -12.93 1.66
N GLU A 129 -31.04 -14.06 2.13
CA GLU A 129 -31.68 -15.38 2.06
C GLU A 129 -32.70 -15.60 3.19
N THR A 130 -32.40 -15.15 4.40
CA THR A 130 -33.24 -15.41 5.59
C THR A 130 -34.24 -14.32 5.89
N GLY A 131 -34.06 -13.11 5.34
CA GLY A 131 -34.85 -11.93 5.68
C GLY A 131 -34.53 -11.34 7.06
N GLU A 132 -33.42 -11.78 7.70
CA GLU A 132 -32.97 -11.24 8.96
C GLU A 132 -32.41 -9.83 8.80
N GLU A 133 -32.56 -9.01 9.85
CA GLU A 133 -31.99 -7.66 9.89
C GLU A 133 -30.46 -7.72 9.98
N PRO A 134 -29.74 -6.84 9.23
CA PRO A 134 -28.30 -6.75 9.29
C PRO A 134 -27.78 -6.48 10.71
N SER A 135 -26.73 -7.18 11.13
CA SER A 135 -26.07 -6.96 12.41
C SER A 135 -25.54 -5.53 12.55
N ALA A 136 -25.32 -5.06 13.77
CA ALA A 136 -24.72 -3.74 14.01
C ALA A 136 -23.33 -3.64 13.35
N TRP A 137 -22.54 -4.73 13.39
CA TRP A 137 -21.26 -4.82 12.74
C TRP A 137 -21.36 -4.68 11.20
N LEU A 138 -22.34 -5.36 10.59
CA LEU A 138 -22.56 -5.29 9.14
C LEU A 138 -22.99 -3.89 8.70
N LYS A 139 -23.90 -3.23 9.46
CA LYS A 139 -24.34 -1.86 9.18
C LYS A 139 -23.17 -0.87 9.21
N GLU A 140 -22.26 -0.99 10.18
CA GLU A 140 -21.06 -0.15 10.29
C GLU A 140 -20.09 -0.39 9.12
N HIS A 141 -19.83 -1.65 8.78
CA HIS A 141 -18.88 -2.02 7.73
C HIS A 141 -19.42 -1.75 6.32
N GLN A 142 -20.71 -1.93 6.07
CA GLN A 142 -21.34 -1.53 4.81
C GLN A 142 -21.20 -0.04 4.55
N GLN A 143 -21.39 0.81 5.55
CA GLN A 143 -21.17 2.26 5.40
C GLN A 143 -19.71 2.58 5.04
N ARG A 144 -18.76 1.89 5.65
CA ARG A 144 -17.33 2.06 5.36
C ARG A 144 -16.99 1.64 3.93
N PHE A 145 -17.52 0.52 3.45
CA PHE A 145 -17.29 0.04 2.08
C PHE A 145 -18.08 0.86 1.04
N CYS A 146 -19.36 1.16 1.27
CA CYS A 146 -20.16 2.00 0.38
C CYS A 146 -19.61 3.42 0.25
N GLY A 147 -19.15 4.03 1.34
CA GLY A 147 -18.55 5.36 1.30
C GLY A 147 -17.28 5.42 0.43
N GLN A 148 -16.50 4.35 0.37
CA GLN A 148 -15.34 4.25 -0.52
C GLN A 148 -15.77 4.14 -2.01
N PHE A 149 -16.91 3.50 -2.31
CA PHE A 149 -17.44 3.40 -3.67
C PHE A 149 -18.20 4.66 -4.12
N GLU A 150 -18.91 5.33 -3.22
CA GLU A 150 -19.66 6.56 -3.54
C GLU A 150 -18.73 7.77 -3.73
N ALA A 151 -17.66 7.89 -2.94
CA ALA A 151 -16.64 8.92 -3.13
C ALA A 151 -15.97 8.84 -4.52
N LYS A 152 -15.90 7.64 -5.11
CA LYS A 152 -15.35 7.40 -6.45
C LYS A 152 -16.34 7.68 -7.59
N ARG A 153 -17.66 7.72 -7.32
CA ARG A 153 -18.67 8.01 -8.34
C ARG A 153 -18.94 9.50 -8.55
N ASN A 154 -18.56 10.33 -7.58
CA ASN A 154 -18.86 11.77 -7.55
C ASN A 154 -17.62 12.67 -7.72
N GLY A 155 -16.44 12.11 -8.03
CA GLY A 155 -15.19 12.81 -8.37
C GLY A 155 -14.78 12.52 -9.80
#